data_16fff7f2d8da9857f4f3ae202a436ad4
#
_entry.id   16fff7f2d8da9857f4f3ae202a436ad4
#
_cell.length_a   1.000
_cell.length_b   1.000
_cell.length_c   1.000
_cell.angle_alpha   90.00
_cell.angle_beta   90.00
_cell.angle_gamma   90.00
#
_symmetry.space_group_name_H-M   'P 1'
#
loop_
_entity.id
_entity.type
_entity.pdbx_description
1 polymer ?
#
loop_
_entity_poly.entity_id
_entity_poly.type
_entity_poly.pdbx_seq_one_letter_code
_entity_poly.pdbx_strand_id
1 'polypeptide(L)'
;KTIRHAVQKMLPDFSNPRGAEVGIQIDWFQNGKTTQLRIEQLSDGYRTTLAMVMDIAARMAEANPDMPDPLQTEGVVLIDEVDLHLHPGWQQTILLDLMRTFPNIQFIVSTHSPQVVSSVKPECLRVIDWLDEQPRLIPVPFSEGAEAQQVLLDVLGVKSPRVEQLEIVQKLKKYQQLVD
;
A
#
# COMPACT_ATOMS: atom_id res chain seq x y z
N LYS A 1 -11.47 -20.35 -8.01
CA LYS A 1 -10.81 -20.82 -6.77
C LYS A 1 -9.66 -19.90 -6.42
N THR A 2 -8.75 -19.61 -7.31
CA THR A 2 -7.54 -18.77 -7.13
C THR A 2 -7.87 -17.38 -6.58
N ILE A 3 -8.82 -16.67 -7.19
CA ILE A 3 -9.27 -15.34 -6.76
C ILE A 3 -9.75 -15.35 -5.30
N ARG A 4 -10.58 -16.34 -4.93
CA ARG A 4 -11.06 -16.46 -3.53
C ARG A 4 -9.92 -16.65 -2.54
N HIS A 5 -8.93 -17.47 -2.92
CA HIS A 5 -7.75 -17.72 -2.09
C HIS A 5 -6.90 -16.44 -1.93
N ALA A 6 -6.68 -15.70 -3.01
CA ALA A 6 -5.96 -14.41 -2.95
C ALA A 6 -6.66 -13.39 -2.06
N VAL A 7 -7.97 -13.21 -2.24
CA VAL A 7 -8.76 -12.29 -1.41
C VAL A 7 -8.67 -12.66 0.07
N GLN A 8 -8.81 -13.93 0.42
CA GLN A 8 -8.77 -14.38 1.80
C GLN A 8 -7.38 -14.24 2.44
N LYS A 9 -6.30 -14.42 1.65
CA LYS A 9 -4.93 -14.17 2.11
C LYS A 9 -4.67 -12.69 2.37
N MET A 10 -5.14 -11.83 1.46
CA MET A 10 -4.89 -10.39 1.52
C MET A 10 -5.76 -9.69 2.56
N LEU A 11 -7.04 -10.08 2.64
CA LEU A 11 -8.07 -9.48 3.49
C LEU A 11 -8.82 -10.59 4.23
N PRO A 12 -8.30 -11.07 5.38
CA PRO A 12 -8.86 -12.24 6.09
C PRO A 12 -10.33 -12.13 6.50
N ASP A 13 -10.81 -10.89 6.72
CA ASP A 13 -12.21 -10.63 7.08
C ASP A 13 -13.16 -10.77 5.88
N PHE A 14 -12.64 -10.90 4.66
CA PHE A 14 -13.43 -11.01 3.45
C PHE A 14 -13.29 -12.39 2.80
N SER A 15 -14.40 -12.89 2.30
CA SER A 15 -14.44 -14.21 1.65
C SER A 15 -15.48 -14.26 0.53
N ASN A 16 -15.43 -15.33 -0.25
CA ASN A 16 -16.43 -15.68 -1.27
C ASN A 16 -16.78 -14.54 -2.26
N PRO A 17 -15.80 -13.87 -2.92
CA PRO A 17 -16.14 -12.97 -4.00
C PRO A 17 -16.85 -13.74 -5.12
N ARG A 18 -17.98 -13.19 -5.58
CA ARG A 18 -18.85 -13.81 -6.62
C ARG A 18 -19.57 -12.76 -7.43
N GLY A 19 -19.85 -13.09 -8.70
CA GLY A 19 -20.74 -12.29 -9.53
C GLY A 19 -22.16 -12.28 -8.97
N ALA A 20 -22.85 -11.16 -9.07
CA ALA A 20 -24.25 -10.97 -8.78
C ALA A 20 -24.97 -10.46 -10.03
N GLU A 21 -26.29 -10.28 -9.99
CA GLU A 21 -27.04 -9.66 -11.11
C GLU A 21 -26.47 -8.26 -11.45
N VAL A 22 -26.01 -7.54 -10.43
CA VAL A 22 -25.31 -6.27 -10.59
C VAL A 22 -24.05 -6.30 -9.75
N GLY A 23 -22.87 -6.24 -10.43
CA GLY A 23 -21.58 -6.11 -9.80
C GLY A 23 -21.06 -7.38 -9.11
N ILE A 24 -20.26 -7.20 -8.09
CA ILE A 24 -19.60 -8.25 -7.31
C ILE A 24 -20.10 -8.19 -5.87
N GLN A 25 -20.45 -9.36 -5.33
CA GLN A 25 -20.73 -9.54 -3.90
C GLN A 25 -19.58 -10.23 -3.20
N ILE A 26 -19.42 -9.90 -1.91
CA ILE A 26 -18.42 -10.46 -1.03
C ILE A 26 -19.03 -10.68 0.36
N ASP A 27 -18.57 -11.70 1.06
CA ASP A 27 -18.93 -11.96 2.43
C ASP A 27 -17.92 -11.26 3.35
N TRP A 28 -18.42 -10.44 4.26
CA TRP A 28 -17.64 -9.76 5.30
C TRP A 28 -17.93 -10.34 6.67
N PHE A 29 -16.89 -10.82 7.34
CA PHE A 29 -16.97 -11.39 8.68
C PHE A 29 -16.50 -10.34 9.70
N GLN A 30 -17.42 -9.93 10.58
CA GLN A 30 -17.11 -9.00 11.67
C GLN A 30 -17.93 -9.34 12.92
N ASN A 31 -17.30 -9.31 14.11
CA ASN A 31 -17.96 -9.54 15.40
C ASN A 31 -18.77 -10.86 15.45
N GLY A 32 -18.24 -11.94 14.87
CA GLY A 32 -18.91 -13.24 14.85
C GLY A 32 -20.08 -13.36 13.87
N LYS A 33 -20.29 -12.37 13.00
CA LYS A 33 -21.36 -12.36 11.99
C LYS A 33 -20.80 -12.22 10.60
N THR A 34 -21.43 -12.93 9.67
CA THR A 34 -21.14 -12.76 8.23
C THR A 34 -22.23 -11.89 7.61
N THR A 35 -21.82 -10.82 6.96
CA THR A 35 -22.71 -9.92 6.21
C THR A 35 -22.36 -9.97 4.74
N GLN A 36 -23.34 -10.12 3.87
CA GLN A 36 -23.13 -10.03 2.42
C GLN A 36 -23.18 -8.58 1.99
N LEU A 37 -22.11 -8.12 1.35
CA LEU A 37 -21.99 -6.76 0.85
C LEU A 37 -21.71 -6.79 -0.65
N ARG A 38 -22.18 -5.74 -1.34
CA ARG A 38 -21.68 -5.44 -2.69
C ARG A 38 -20.38 -4.65 -2.57
N ILE A 39 -19.47 -4.83 -3.52
CA ILE A 39 -18.19 -4.11 -3.52
C ILE A 39 -18.40 -2.59 -3.43
N GLU A 40 -19.45 -2.05 -4.04
CA GLU A 40 -19.79 -0.63 -4.05
C GLU A 40 -20.18 -0.09 -2.66
N GLN A 41 -20.51 -0.95 -1.71
CA GLN A 41 -20.83 -0.58 -0.32
C GLN A 41 -19.60 -0.49 0.58
N LEU A 42 -18.43 -0.90 0.08
CA LEU A 42 -17.18 -0.82 0.79
C LEU A 42 -16.54 0.58 0.63
N SER A 43 -15.64 0.93 1.54
CA SER A 43 -14.82 2.14 1.38
C SER A 43 -13.90 2.02 0.15
N ASP A 44 -13.45 3.16 -0.35
CA ASP A 44 -12.59 3.22 -1.54
C ASP A 44 -11.32 2.38 -1.38
N GLY A 45 -10.69 2.40 -0.20
CA GLY A 45 -9.51 1.57 0.09
C GLY A 45 -9.78 0.08 -0.05
N TYR A 46 -10.89 -0.44 0.52
CA TYR A 46 -11.28 -1.83 0.35
C TYR A 46 -11.57 -2.17 -1.11
N ARG A 47 -12.29 -1.30 -1.82
CA ARG A 47 -12.63 -1.52 -3.23
C ARG A 47 -11.39 -1.60 -4.10
N THR A 48 -10.48 -0.65 -3.96
CA THR A 48 -9.23 -0.59 -4.73
C THR A 48 -8.36 -1.81 -4.45
N THR A 49 -8.16 -2.15 -3.17
CA THR A 49 -7.37 -3.33 -2.79
C THR A 49 -7.98 -4.62 -3.31
N LEU A 50 -9.30 -4.82 -3.15
CA LEU A 50 -9.99 -6.01 -3.67
C LEU A 50 -9.90 -6.10 -5.19
N ALA A 51 -10.14 -5.00 -5.90
CA ALA A 51 -10.06 -4.97 -7.37
C ALA A 51 -8.65 -5.35 -7.85
N MET A 52 -7.62 -4.76 -7.25
CA MET A 52 -6.21 -5.05 -7.56
C MET A 52 -5.87 -6.52 -7.31
N VAL A 53 -6.18 -7.05 -6.13
CA VAL A 53 -5.88 -8.45 -5.77
C VAL A 53 -6.62 -9.43 -6.66
N MET A 54 -7.87 -9.14 -6.98
CA MET A 54 -8.68 -9.97 -7.86
C MET A 54 -8.17 -9.96 -9.30
N ASP A 55 -7.74 -8.80 -9.83
CA ASP A 55 -7.17 -8.69 -11.17
C ASP A 55 -5.84 -9.44 -11.28
N ILE A 56 -4.91 -9.25 -10.34
CA ILE A 56 -3.64 -9.99 -10.31
C ILE A 56 -3.91 -11.50 -10.27
N ALA A 57 -4.75 -11.96 -9.35
CA ALA A 57 -5.06 -13.38 -9.21
C ALA A 57 -5.77 -13.99 -10.44
N ALA A 58 -6.61 -13.21 -11.13
CA ALA A 58 -7.26 -13.63 -12.37
C ALA A 58 -6.22 -13.81 -13.49
N ARG A 59 -5.36 -12.82 -13.72
CA ARG A 59 -4.28 -12.88 -14.72
C ARG A 59 -3.33 -14.05 -14.48
N MET A 60 -2.93 -14.29 -13.21
CA MET A 60 -2.10 -15.44 -12.86
C MET A 60 -2.79 -16.77 -13.21
N ALA A 61 -4.08 -16.90 -12.92
CA ALA A 61 -4.85 -18.10 -13.24
C ALA A 61 -5.05 -18.29 -14.74
N GLU A 62 -5.28 -17.21 -15.50
CA GLU A 62 -5.42 -17.25 -16.96
C GLU A 62 -4.09 -17.62 -17.66
N ALA A 63 -2.98 -17.05 -17.17
CA ALA A 63 -1.66 -17.33 -17.74
C ALA A 63 -1.16 -18.75 -17.45
N ASN A 64 -1.63 -19.37 -16.37
CA ASN A 64 -1.16 -20.68 -15.89
C ASN A 64 -2.32 -21.61 -15.50
N PRO A 65 -3.19 -22.01 -16.46
CA PRO A 65 -4.42 -22.76 -16.17
C PRO A 65 -4.15 -24.16 -15.59
N ASP A 66 -3.01 -24.76 -15.91
CA ASP A 66 -2.63 -26.10 -15.46
C ASP A 66 -1.83 -26.09 -14.15
N MET A 67 -1.53 -24.93 -13.61
CA MET A 67 -0.77 -24.81 -12.36
C MET A 67 -1.64 -25.13 -11.14
N PRO A 68 -1.21 -26.04 -10.22
CA PRO A 68 -1.99 -26.40 -9.03
C PRO A 68 -2.34 -25.20 -8.13
N ASP A 69 -1.40 -24.26 -7.95
CA ASP A 69 -1.62 -22.99 -7.26
C ASP A 69 -1.10 -21.83 -8.12
N PRO A 70 -1.95 -21.19 -8.93
CA PRO A 70 -1.53 -20.06 -9.76
C PRO A 70 -0.97 -18.86 -8.99
N LEU A 71 -1.22 -18.72 -7.67
CA LEU A 71 -0.63 -17.64 -6.87
C LEU A 71 0.89 -17.79 -6.67
N GLN A 72 1.46 -18.94 -7.05
CA GLN A 72 2.91 -19.17 -7.06
C GLN A 72 3.56 -18.80 -8.41
N THR A 73 2.82 -18.25 -9.34
CA THR A 73 3.36 -17.80 -10.64
C THR A 73 4.41 -16.71 -10.44
N GLU A 74 5.49 -16.79 -11.21
CA GLU A 74 6.50 -15.73 -11.30
C GLU A 74 6.01 -14.62 -12.24
N GLY A 75 6.38 -13.39 -11.94
CA GLY A 75 6.02 -12.25 -12.77
C GLY A 75 6.45 -10.91 -12.18
N VAL A 76 6.13 -9.85 -12.90
CA VAL A 76 6.35 -8.46 -12.46
C VAL A 76 5.03 -7.71 -12.49
N VAL A 77 4.73 -7.01 -11.39
CA VAL A 77 3.54 -6.17 -11.27
C VAL A 77 3.97 -4.74 -10.96
N LEU A 78 3.50 -3.81 -11.77
CA LEU A 78 3.72 -2.38 -11.57
C LEU A 78 2.45 -1.77 -10.98
N ILE A 79 2.60 -1.03 -9.87
CA ILE A 79 1.50 -0.36 -9.19
C ILE A 79 1.88 1.10 -8.99
N ASP A 80 1.10 1.99 -9.57
CA ASP A 80 1.25 3.41 -9.32
C ASP A 80 0.44 3.81 -8.09
N GLU A 81 1.05 4.61 -7.18
CA GLU A 81 0.42 5.08 -5.94
C GLU A 81 -0.21 3.95 -5.10
N VAL A 82 0.58 2.96 -4.67
CA VAL A 82 0.10 1.79 -3.92
C VAL A 82 -0.64 2.15 -2.63
N ASP A 83 -0.41 3.33 -2.08
CA ASP A 83 -1.03 3.89 -0.88
C ASP A 83 -2.36 4.62 -1.14
N LEU A 84 -2.76 4.80 -2.41
CA LEU A 84 -3.95 5.58 -2.77
C LEU A 84 -5.22 5.02 -2.11
N HIS A 85 -5.98 5.90 -1.43
CA HIS A 85 -7.19 5.60 -0.67
C HIS A 85 -7.04 4.66 0.53
N LEU A 86 -5.82 4.22 0.87
CA LEU A 86 -5.59 3.36 2.03
C LEU A 86 -5.53 4.15 3.33
N HIS A 87 -6.14 3.60 4.39
CA HIS A 87 -5.93 4.11 5.74
C HIS A 87 -4.46 3.96 6.14
N PRO A 88 -3.85 4.92 6.88
CA PRO A 88 -2.44 4.85 7.26
C PRO A 88 -1.98 3.52 7.87
N GLY A 89 -2.82 2.87 8.69
CA GLY A 89 -2.49 1.54 9.22
C GLY A 89 -2.37 0.45 8.15
N TRP A 90 -3.08 0.57 7.04
CA TRP A 90 -2.96 -0.38 5.92
C TRP A 90 -1.78 -0.05 5.03
N GLN A 91 -1.40 1.21 4.90
CA GLN A 91 -0.21 1.61 4.19
C GLN A 91 1.06 0.98 4.80
N GLN A 92 1.07 0.71 6.12
CA GLN A 92 2.16 0.02 6.79
C GLN A 92 2.31 -1.46 6.39
N THR A 93 1.23 -2.11 5.98
CA THR A 93 1.23 -3.56 5.74
C THR A 93 1.01 -3.96 4.29
N ILE A 94 0.55 -3.04 3.44
CA ILE A 94 0.12 -3.35 2.06
C ILE A 94 1.17 -4.13 1.26
N LEU A 95 2.45 -3.73 1.31
CA LEU A 95 3.52 -4.41 0.57
C LEU A 95 3.80 -5.79 1.15
N LEU A 96 3.80 -5.93 2.47
CA LEU A 96 4.00 -7.22 3.14
C LEU A 96 2.86 -8.19 2.81
N ASP A 97 1.63 -7.68 2.78
CA ASP A 97 0.44 -8.47 2.46
C ASP A 97 0.42 -8.89 0.98
N LEU A 98 0.84 -8.02 0.06
CA LEU A 98 1.03 -8.35 -1.35
C LEU A 98 2.09 -9.44 -1.55
N MET A 99 3.28 -9.27 -0.96
CA MET A 99 4.38 -10.25 -1.05
C MET A 99 3.99 -11.60 -0.42
N ARG A 100 3.24 -11.61 0.69
CA ARG A 100 2.73 -12.83 1.31
C ARG A 100 1.68 -13.53 0.43
N THR A 101 0.86 -12.75 -0.27
CA THR A 101 -0.21 -13.29 -1.12
C THR A 101 0.34 -13.84 -2.44
N PHE A 102 1.33 -13.16 -3.03
CA PHE A 102 1.95 -13.46 -4.31
C PHE A 102 3.48 -13.56 -4.16
N PRO A 103 3.98 -14.65 -3.58
CA PRO A 103 5.38 -14.72 -3.10
C PRO A 103 6.45 -14.68 -4.19
N ASN A 104 6.10 -15.00 -5.44
CA ASN A 104 7.04 -15.06 -6.57
C ASN A 104 6.86 -13.87 -7.54
N ILE A 105 6.04 -12.88 -7.17
CA ILE A 105 5.88 -11.65 -7.94
C ILE A 105 6.91 -10.61 -7.48
N GLN A 106 7.60 -10.01 -8.45
CA GLN A 106 8.35 -8.77 -8.22
C GLN A 106 7.39 -7.59 -8.32
N PHE A 107 7.17 -6.88 -7.20
CA PHE A 107 6.41 -5.65 -7.20
C PHE A 107 7.33 -4.44 -7.45
N ILE A 108 6.95 -3.58 -8.39
CA ILE A 108 7.56 -2.26 -8.62
C ILE A 108 6.45 -1.26 -8.36
N VAL A 109 6.59 -0.46 -7.31
CA VAL A 109 5.50 0.42 -6.87
C VAL A 109 5.97 1.85 -6.72
N SER A 110 5.10 2.83 -6.99
CA SER A 110 5.30 4.20 -6.58
C SER A 110 4.50 4.49 -5.30
N THR A 111 4.99 5.43 -4.49
CA THR A 111 4.32 5.87 -3.27
C THR A 111 4.81 7.23 -2.82
N HIS A 112 3.94 7.99 -2.17
CA HIS A 112 4.26 9.19 -1.41
C HIS A 112 4.06 9.00 0.10
N SER A 113 3.75 7.78 0.55
CA SER A 113 3.46 7.48 1.95
C SER A 113 4.72 7.15 2.74
N PRO A 114 5.02 7.88 3.83
CA PRO A 114 6.09 7.52 4.74
C PRO A 114 5.85 6.17 5.41
N GLN A 115 4.59 5.75 5.58
CA GLN A 115 4.23 4.45 6.13
C GLN A 115 4.63 3.30 5.20
N VAL A 116 4.42 3.45 3.89
CA VAL A 116 4.88 2.46 2.90
C VAL A 116 6.40 2.43 2.85
N VAL A 117 7.05 3.60 2.80
CA VAL A 117 8.52 3.72 2.78
C VAL A 117 9.14 3.04 4.00
N SER A 118 8.57 3.23 5.20
CA SER A 118 9.07 2.61 6.44
C SER A 118 8.85 1.09 6.53
N SER A 119 8.09 0.50 5.62
CA SER A 119 7.82 -0.95 5.62
C SER A 119 8.84 -1.77 4.81
N VAL A 120 9.78 -1.13 4.12
CA VAL A 120 10.75 -1.79 3.24
C VAL A 120 12.19 -1.34 3.52
N LYS A 121 13.15 -2.19 3.15
CA LYS A 121 14.59 -1.91 3.31
C LYS A 121 15.06 -0.81 2.36
N PRO A 122 16.10 -0.04 2.74
CA PRO A 122 16.67 1.02 1.90
C PRO A 122 17.09 0.54 0.51
N GLU A 123 17.60 -0.69 0.39
CA GLU A 123 18.04 -1.27 -0.88
C GLU A 123 16.87 -1.46 -1.87
N CYS A 124 15.65 -1.57 -1.37
CA CYS A 124 14.43 -1.67 -2.18
C CYS A 124 13.91 -0.31 -2.66
N LEU A 125 14.42 0.81 -2.11
CA LEU A 125 13.94 2.14 -2.42
C LEU A 125 14.74 2.81 -3.54
N ARG A 126 14.04 3.61 -4.32
CA ARG A 126 14.61 4.48 -5.35
C ARG A 126 13.92 5.84 -5.25
N VAL A 127 14.59 6.79 -4.59
CA VAL A 127 14.10 8.18 -4.53
C VAL A 127 14.61 8.90 -5.77
N ILE A 128 13.69 9.49 -6.52
CA ILE A 128 13.98 10.27 -7.74
C ILE A 128 13.73 11.73 -7.41
N ASP A 129 14.74 12.55 -7.61
CA ASP A 129 14.65 14.01 -7.47
C ASP A 129 15.15 14.68 -8.74
N TRP A 130 14.76 15.94 -8.95
CA TRP A 130 15.18 16.75 -10.10
C TRP A 130 16.33 17.66 -9.72
N LEU A 131 17.52 17.39 -10.24
CA LEU A 131 18.69 18.21 -10.08
C LEU A 131 19.16 18.68 -11.49
N ASP A 132 19.31 19.99 -11.66
CA ASP A 132 19.72 20.60 -12.93
C ASP A 132 18.83 20.14 -14.12
N GLU A 133 17.52 20.13 -13.92
CA GLU A 133 16.50 19.70 -14.91
C GLU A 133 16.60 18.23 -15.33
N GLN A 134 17.37 17.42 -14.61
CA GLN A 134 17.50 15.99 -14.86
C GLN A 134 17.08 15.15 -13.67
N PRO A 135 16.39 14.01 -13.89
CA PRO A 135 16.06 13.09 -12.81
C PRO A 135 17.31 12.39 -12.30
N ARG A 136 17.53 12.37 -11.00
CA ARG A 136 18.63 11.68 -10.33
C ARG A 136 18.13 10.79 -9.22
N LEU A 137 18.80 9.67 -9.03
CA LEU A 137 18.57 8.80 -7.88
C LEU A 137 19.29 9.37 -6.65
N ILE A 138 18.52 9.56 -5.58
CA ILE A 138 19.05 10.02 -4.30
C ILE A 138 19.28 8.79 -3.41
N PRO A 139 20.45 8.66 -2.77
CA PRO A 139 20.71 7.60 -1.81
C PRO A 139 19.75 7.66 -0.62
N VAL A 140 19.22 6.49 -0.23
CA VAL A 140 18.34 6.36 0.94
C VAL A 140 19.15 5.73 2.08
N PRO A 141 19.49 6.47 3.13
CA PRO A 141 20.35 5.96 4.20
C PRO A 141 19.65 5.00 5.17
N PHE A 142 18.32 5.12 5.30
CA PHE A 142 17.50 4.29 6.18
C PHE A 142 16.03 4.32 5.71
N SER A 143 15.25 3.32 6.10
CA SER A 143 13.80 3.30 5.84
C SER A 143 13.06 2.32 6.74
N GLU A 144 13.44 1.05 6.75
CA GLU A 144 12.73 0.00 7.47
C GLU A 144 12.66 0.29 8.98
N GLY A 145 11.44 0.34 9.51
CA GLY A 145 11.18 0.63 10.93
C GLY A 145 11.35 2.09 11.36
N ALA A 146 11.67 3.01 10.44
CA ALA A 146 11.81 4.43 10.74
C ALA A 146 10.46 5.07 11.08
N GLU A 147 10.47 6.11 11.92
CA GLU A 147 9.28 6.90 12.22
C GLU A 147 8.83 7.70 10.99
N ALA A 148 7.52 7.85 10.81
CA ALA A 148 6.94 8.55 9.66
C ALA A 148 7.47 9.99 9.51
N GLN A 149 7.68 10.70 10.63
CA GLN A 149 8.24 12.06 10.62
C GLN A 149 9.67 12.07 10.08
N GLN A 150 10.49 11.11 10.47
CA GLN A 150 11.87 10.99 10.02
C GLN A 150 11.93 10.67 8.52
N VAL A 151 11.07 9.73 8.06
CA VAL A 151 10.96 9.43 6.63
C VAL A 151 10.54 10.65 5.81
N LEU A 152 9.56 11.44 6.30
CA LEU A 152 9.13 12.67 5.63
C LEU A 152 10.27 13.66 5.43
N LEU A 153 11.10 13.87 6.45
CA LEU A 153 12.18 14.84 6.41
C LEU A 153 13.39 14.35 5.59
N ASP A 154 13.87 13.15 5.91
CA ASP A 154 15.20 12.71 5.49
C ASP A 154 15.15 11.86 4.20
N VAL A 155 13.99 11.27 3.87
CA VAL A 155 13.81 10.45 2.67
C VAL A 155 12.94 11.13 1.62
N LEU A 156 11.80 11.69 2.03
CA LEU A 156 10.84 12.34 1.11
C LEU A 156 11.10 13.85 0.92
N GLY A 157 12.13 14.42 1.58
CA GLY A 157 12.57 15.78 1.36
C GLY A 157 11.59 16.88 1.80
N VAL A 158 10.64 16.56 2.68
CA VAL A 158 9.70 17.55 3.24
C VAL A 158 10.47 18.48 4.17
N LYS A 159 10.41 19.79 3.93
CA LYS A 159 11.20 20.80 4.70
C LYS A 159 10.82 20.89 6.17
N SER A 160 9.59 20.64 6.52
CA SER A 160 9.11 20.70 7.90
C SER A 160 7.94 19.73 8.11
N PRO A 161 7.91 18.97 9.22
CA PRO A 161 6.79 18.09 9.54
C PRO A 161 5.55 18.86 10.02
N ARG A 162 5.71 20.19 10.22
CA ARG A 162 4.65 21.09 10.68
C ARG A 162 4.32 22.12 9.61
N VAL A 163 3.07 22.53 9.53
CA VAL A 163 2.61 23.61 8.65
C VAL A 163 3.11 24.95 9.20
N GLU A 164 4.18 25.47 8.63
CA GLU A 164 4.91 26.65 9.16
C GLU A 164 4.07 27.94 9.20
N GLN A 165 3.06 28.04 8.32
CA GLN A 165 2.15 29.19 8.25
C GLN A 165 1.19 29.30 9.44
N LEU A 166 1.01 28.24 10.22
CA LEU A 166 0.13 28.27 11.39
C LEU A 166 0.71 29.11 12.51
N GLU A 167 -0.09 30.02 13.07
CA GLU A 167 0.32 30.91 14.18
C GLU A 167 0.84 30.12 15.38
N ILE A 168 0.21 29.00 15.72
CA ILE A 168 0.66 28.12 16.81
C ILE A 168 2.05 27.54 16.55
N VAL A 169 2.38 27.18 15.31
CA VAL A 169 3.72 26.68 14.94
C VAL A 169 4.78 27.77 15.06
N GLN A 170 4.45 28.99 14.66
CA GLN A 170 5.34 30.15 14.81
C GLN A 170 5.57 30.49 16.29
N LYS A 171 4.55 30.41 17.14
CA LYS A 171 4.69 30.59 18.60
C LYS A 171 5.55 29.48 19.21
N LEU A 172 5.37 28.23 18.81
CA LEU A 172 6.20 27.11 19.28
C LEU A 172 7.68 27.28 18.91
N LYS A 173 7.98 27.71 17.67
CA LYS A 173 9.35 27.99 17.23
C LYS A 173 10.00 29.10 18.09
N LYS A 174 9.26 30.18 18.33
CA LYS A 174 9.74 31.28 19.22
C LYS A 174 10.00 30.80 20.65
N TYR A 175 9.12 29.97 21.19
CA TYR A 175 9.29 29.40 22.53
C TYR A 175 10.54 28.51 22.61
N GLN A 176 10.76 27.64 21.63
CA GLN A 176 11.94 26.77 21.57
C GLN A 176 13.25 27.60 21.54
N GLN A 177 13.29 28.67 20.75
CA GLN A 177 14.44 29.57 20.68
C GLN A 177 14.74 30.35 21.99
N LEU A 178 13.79 30.42 22.92
CA LEU A 178 13.96 31.08 24.22
C LEU A 178 14.43 30.12 25.32
N VAL A 179 14.34 28.80 25.07
CA VAL A 179 14.67 27.75 26.05
C VAL A 179 16.03 27.09 25.75
N ASP A 180 16.49 27.19 24.51
CA ASP A 180 17.85 26.79 24.07
C ASP A 180 18.85 27.96 24.36
#